data_18f05c6d51e7cd16756d16ef25803ef1
#
_entry.id   18f05c6d51e7cd16756d16ef25803ef1
#
_cell.length_a   1.000
_cell.length_b   1.000
_cell.length_c   1.000
_cell.angle_alpha   90.00
_cell.angle_beta   90.00
_cell.angle_gamma   90.00
#
_symmetry.space_group_name_H-M   'P 1'
#
loop_
_entity.id
_entity.type
_entity.pdbx_description
1 polymer ?
#
loop_
_entity_poly.entity_id
_entity_poly.type
_entity_poly.pdbx_seq_one_letter_code
_entity_poly.pdbx_strand_id
1 'polypeptide(L)'
;MHIRRPARSPFPQCNPEDTVAHDQSSRYADLTLKEEELIAGGKHILVAYQMKPQPGHGYLATAAHFAAESSTGTNVEVSTTDDFTKGVDALVYHIDEANEDMRIAYPIELFDRNMTDGRMMLVSFLTLTIGNNQGMGDVEYAKMVDFYMPKRAIELFDGPSKDISDMWRILDRPIQDGGYIAGTIIKPKLGLRPEPFAQAAYEFWLGGDFIKNDEPQGNQTFAPLKKVMPLVADAMKRAQDETGEAKLFSANITADDHFEMCARADFILETFGEDADKVAFLVDGYVGGPGMITTARRQYPSQYLHYHRAGHGAVTSPSAKRGYTAFVLAKMSRLQGASGIHVGTMGYGKMEGGQDDRNIAYMIERDSADGPVYHQEWYGMKPTTPIISGGMNALRLPGFFENLGHGNVINTAGGGSYGHIDSPAAGATSLRQAYECWKAGADPIEFAKEHKEFARAFESFPHDADAIFPGWREKLGVHK
;
A
#
# COMPACT_ATOMS: atom_id res chain seq x y z
N MET A 1 -1.81 -10.44 -43.68
CA MET A 1 -1.19 -11.61 -43.07
C MET A 1 -2.31 -12.54 -42.63
N HIS A 2 -2.56 -13.63 -43.41
CA HIS A 2 -3.64 -14.58 -43.09
C HIS A 2 -3.18 -15.47 -41.94
N ILE A 3 -3.73 -15.30 -40.76
CA ILE A 3 -3.55 -16.23 -39.64
C ILE A 3 -4.27 -17.52 -40.02
N ARG A 4 -3.51 -18.58 -40.36
CA ARG A 4 -4.05 -19.91 -40.58
C ARG A 4 -4.65 -20.40 -39.26
N ARG A 5 -5.94 -20.79 -39.27
CA ARG A 5 -6.55 -21.47 -38.13
C ARG A 5 -5.74 -22.74 -37.86
N PRO A 6 -5.40 -23.03 -36.59
CA PRO A 6 -4.72 -24.29 -36.28
C PRO A 6 -5.56 -25.50 -36.73
N ALA A 7 -4.91 -26.53 -37.22
CA ALA A 7 -5.57 -27.79 -37.54
C ALA A 7 -6.28 -28.34 -36.29
N ARG A 8 -7.49 -28.84 -36.45
CA ARG A 8 -8.23 -29.46 -35.35
C ARG A 8 -7.40 -30.61 -34.80
N SER A 9 -7.24 -30.68 -33.47
CA SER A 9 -6.61 -31.78 -32.78
C SER A 9 -7.26 -33.13 -33.23
N PRO A 10 -6.47 -34.17 -33.51
CA PRO A 10 -7.02 -35.50 -33.80
C PRO A 10 -7.62 -36.17 -32.55
N PHE A 11 -7.44 -35.58 -31.37
CA PHE A 11 -8.01 -36.10 -30.14
C PHE A 11 -9.32 -35.36 -29.82
N PRO A 12 -10.37 -36.07 -29.34
CA PRO A 12 -11.56 -35.40 -28.82
C PRO A 12 -11.15 -34.43 -27.74
N GLN A 13 -11.61 -33.18 -27.85
CA GLN A 13 -11.48 -32.22 -26.74
C GLN A 13 -12.44 -32.70 -25.65
N CYS A 14 -11.92 -32.95 -24.43
CA CYS A 14 -12.78 -32.99 -23.26
C CYS A 14 -13.45 -31.61 -23.13
N ASN A 15 -14.78 -31.56 -23.20
CA ASN A 15 -15.49 -30.36 -22.79
C ASN A 15 -15.22 -30.15 -21.29
N PRO A 16 -14.99 -28.93 -20.85
CA PRO A 16 -14.89 -28.64 -19.41
C PRO A 16 -16.13 -29.14 -18.64
N GLU A 17 -17.28 -29.22 -19.27
CA GLU A 17 -18.54 -29.74 -18.75
C GLU A 17 -18.53 -31.27 -18.52
N ASP A 18 -17.65 -32.03 -19.17
CA ASP A 18 -17.53 -33.48 -19.03
C ASP A 18 -16.58 -33.90 -17.89
N THR A 19 -15.82 -32.94 -17.33
CA THR A 19 -15.06 -33.16 -16.11
C THR A 19 -15.96 -32.84 -14.89
N VAL A 20 -16.78 -33.81 -14.49
CA VAL A 20 -17.51 -33.76 -13.23
C VAL A 20 -16.43 -33.75 -12.13
N ALA A 21 -16.11 -32.55 -11.62
CA ALA A 21 -15.31 -32.43 -10.42
C ALA A 21 -16.02 -33.27 -9.32
N HIS A 22 -15.28 -34.15 -8.65
CA HIS A 22 -15.79 -34.86 -7.50
C HIS A 22 -16.35 -33.83 -6.53
N ASP A 23 -17.58 -34.01 -6.07
CA ASP A 23 -18.15 -33.16 -5.04
C ASP A 23 -17.30 -33.28 -3.77
N GLN A 24 -16.55 -32.24 -3.46
CA GLN A 24 -15.62 -32.19 -2.34
C GLN A 24 -16.25 -31.47 -1.10
N SER A 25 -17.53 -31.11 -1.19
CA SER A 25 -18.21 -30.35 -0.12
C SER A 25 -18.21 -31.07 1.22
N SER A 26 -18.29 -32.41 1.22
CA SER A 26 -18.25 -33.21 2.45
C SER A 26 -16.90 -33.21 3.19
N ARG A 27 -15.80 -32.81 2.51
CA ARG A 27 -14.46 -32.77 3.10
C ARG A 27 -13.96 -31.35 3.34
N TYR A 28 -14.20 -30.43 2.43
CA TYR A 28 -13.61 -29.09 2.44
C TYR A 28 -14.64 -28.00 2.83
N ALA A 29 -15.79 -28.37 3.35
CA ALA A 29 -16.75 -27.44 3.91
C ALA A 29 -17.35 -27.99 5.23
N ASP A 30 -17.40 -27.13 6.24
CA ASP A 30 -18.09 -27.36 7.50
C ASP A 30 -18.77 -26.06 7.95
N LEU A 31 -20.03 -25.89 7.54
CA LEU A 31 -20.84 -24.72 7.85
C LEU A 31 -21.37 -24.71 9.30
N THR A 32 -21.03 -25.72 10.11
CA THR A 32 -21.34 -25.75 11.54
C THR A 32 -20.31 -25.01 12.40
N LEU A 33 -19.10 -24.79 11.87
CA LEU A 33 -18.04 -24.04 12.54
C LEU A 33 -18.46 -22.59 12.78
N LYS A 34 -18.16 -22.08 13.96
CA LYS A 34 -18.44 -20.70 14.33
C LYS A 34 -17.18 -19.85 14.25
N GLU A 35 -17.30 -18.68 13.65
CA GLU A 35 -16.19 -17.74 13.47
C GLU A 35 -15.53 -17.38 14.81
N GLU A 36 -16.34 -17.15 15.84
CA GLU A 36 -15.84 -16.81 17.18
C GLU A 36 -15.01 -17.96 17.79
N GLU A 37 -15.37 -19.21 17.53
CA GLU A 37 -14.62 -20.39 17.99
C GLU A 37 -13.30 -20.55 17.23
N LEU A 38 -13.30 -20.29 15.92
CA LEU A 38 -12.10 -20.31 15.09
C LEU A 38 -11.11 -19.22 15.51
N ILE A 39 -11.61 -18.00 15.80
CA ILE A 39 -10.82 -16.88 16.30
C ILE A 39 -10.25 -17.20 17.69
N ALA A 40 -11.10 -17.66 18.62
CA ALA A 40 -10.69 -18.02 19.99
C ALA A 40 -9.67 -19.17 20.00
N GLY A 41 -9.80 -20.12 19.08
CA GLY A 41 -8.88 -21.25 18.92
C GLY A 41 -7.48 -20.83 18.45
N GLY A 42 -7.35 -19.72 17.74
CA GLY A 42 -6.08 -19.14 17.30
C GLY A 42 -5.22 -20.03 16.38
N LYS A 43 -5.84 -21.04 15.73
CA LYS A 43 -5.15 -22.03 14.89
C LYS A 43 -5.32 -21.78 13.41
N HIS A 44 -6.22 -20.88 13.01
CA HIS A 44 -6.58 -20.67 11.62
C HIS A 44 -6.36 -19.21 11.21
N ILE A 45 -5.88 -19.02 10.00
CA ILE A 45 -6.01 -17.78 9.26
C ILE A 45 -7.36 -17.82 8.57
N LEU A 46 -8.22 -16.81 8.79
CA LEU A 46 -9.53 -16.73 8.14
C LEU A 46 -9.42 -15.79 6.94
N VAL A 47 -10.02 -16.17 5.82
CA VAL A 47 -9.99 -15.37 4.59
C VAL A 47 -11.39 -15.25 4.03
N ALA A 48 -11.79 -14.02 3.74
CA ALA A 48 -13.08 -13.68 3.13
C ALA A 48 -12.90 -13.31 1.66
N TYR A 49 -13.77 -13.86 0.83
CA TYR A 49 -13.79 -13.64 -0.60
C TYR A 49 -15.17 -13.18 -1.07
N GLN A 50 -15.19 -12.23 -1.99
CA GLN A 50 -16.32 -12.06 -2.89
C GLN A 50 -16.15 -13.08 -4.02
N MET A 51 -17.00 -14.12 -4.06
CA MET A 51 -16.88 -15.24 -4.99
C MET A 51 -18.18 -15.48 -5.75
N LYS A 52 -18.06 -15.83 -7.01
CA LYS A 52 -19.19 -16.26 -7.85
C LYS A 52 -18.82 -17.48 -8.67
N PRO A 53 -19.63 -18.55 -8.60
CA PRO A 53 -19.49 -19.71 -9.45
C PRO A 53 -19.78 -19.39 -10.91
N GLN A 54 -19.21 -20.15 -11.83
CA GLN A 54 -19.64 -20.16 -13.23
C GLN A 54 -21.11 -20.63 -13.34
N PRO A 55 -21.87 -20.13 -14.33
CA PRO A 55 -23.23 -20.60 -14.57
C PRO A 55 -23.30 -22.12 -14.67
N GLY A 56 -24.26 -22.72 -13.95
CA GLY A 56 -24.43 -24.16 -13.88
C GLY A 56 -23.69 -24.88 -12.77
N HIS A 57 -22.82 -24.19 -12.02
CA HIS A 57 -22.14 -24.75 -10.86
C HIS A 57 -22.81 -24.33 -9.55
N GLY A 58 -22.90 -25.25 -8.59
CA GLY A 58 -23.46 -24.97 -7.26
C GLY A 58 -22.45 -24.21 -6.39
N TYR A 59 -22.93 -23.24 -5.63
CA TYR A 59 -22.08 -22.36 -4.81
C TYR A 59 -21.22 -23.15 -3.82
N LEU A 60 -21.84 -24.03 -3.01
CA LEU A 60 -21.14 -24.86 -2.02
C LEU A 60 -20.09 -25.79 -2.67
N ALA A 61 -20.41 -26.41 -3.77
CA ALA A 61 -19.50 -27.31 -4.47
C ALA A 61 -18.28 -26.54 -5.01
N THR A 62 -18.51 -25.37 -5.61
CA THR A 62 -17.43 -24.50 -6.11
C THR A 62 -16.57 -23.97 -4.96
N ALA A 63 -17.19 -23.55 -3.86
CA ALA A 63 -16.48 -23.07 -2.67
C ALA A 63 -15.59 -24.17 -2.05
N ALA A 64 -16.12 -25.39 -1.90
CA ALA A 64 -15.36 -26.52 -1.39
C ALA A 64 -14.20 -26.91 -2.33
N HIS A 65 -14.43 -26.88 -3.65
CA HIS A 65 -13.38 -27.11 -4.62
C HIS A 65 -12.30 -26.03 -4.59
N PHE A 66 -12.69 -24.75 -4.38
CA PHE A 66 -11.75 -23.64 -4.17
C PHE A 66 -10.90 -23.84 -2.91
N ALA A 67 -11.49 -24.28 -1.78
CA ALA A 67 -10.77 -24.58 -0.56
C ALA A 67 -9.84 -25.81 -0.73
N ALA A 68 -10.28 -26.83 -1.46
CA ALA A 68 -9.48 -28.00 -1.79
C ALA A 68 -8.23 -27.61 -2.59
N GLU A 69 -8.38 -26.86 -3.68
CA GLU A 69 -7.27 -26.41 -4.54
C GLU A 69 -6.29 -25.50 -3.79
N SER A 70 -6.76 -24.77 -2.79
CA SER A 70 -5.93 -23.90 -1.95
C SER A 70 -5.37 -24.59 -0.69
N SER A 71 -5.47 -25.92 -0.57
CA SER A 71 -4.91 -26.68 0.57
C SER A 71 -4.41 -28.06 0.16
N THR A 72 -5.16 -29.11 0.46
CA THR A 72 -4.73 -30.52 0.32
C THR A 72 -5.44 -31.27 -0.79
N GLY A 73 -6.35 -30.61 -1.50
CA GLY A 73 -7.21 -31.24 -2.49
C GLY A 73 -6.53 -31.57 -3.81
N THR A 74 -7.07 -32.58 -4.46
CA THR A 74 -6.74 -32.98 -5.83
C THR A 74 -8.02 -33.30 -6.59
N ASN A 75 -7.94 -33.41 -7.92
CA ASN A 75 -9.11 -33.77 -8.77
C ASN A 75 -9.70 -35.14 -8.48
N VAL A 76 -8.94 -36.01 -7.79
CA VAL A 76 -9.29 -37.39 -7.49
C VAL A 76 -8.81 -37.76 -6.09
N GLU A 77 -9.43 -38.76 -5.46
CA GLU A 77 -8.87 -39.35 -4.26
C GLU A 77 -7.51 -39.97 -4.53
N VAL A 78 -6.56 -39.66 -3.62
CA VAL A 78 -5.19 -40.19 -3.72
C VAL A 78 -4.87 -41.07 -2.53
N SER A 79 -4.15 -42.17 -2.79
CA SER A 79 -3.80 -43.17 -1.80
C SER A 79 -2.81 -42.67 -0.72
N THR A 80 -2.22 -41.51 -0.92
CA THR A 80 -1.28 -40.87 0.00
C THR A 80 -1.97 -40.01 1.06
N THR A 81 -3.29 -39.81 1.01
CA THR A 81 -4.07 -39.08 2.02
C THR A 81 -4.14 -39.89 3.30
N ASP A 82 -3.69 -39.34 4.40
CA ASP A 82 -3.78 -39.84 5.76
C ASP A 82 -4.56 -38.93 6.72
N ASP A 83 -4.64 -39.28 7.98
CA ASP A 83 -5.38 -38.49 8.97
C ASP A 83 -4.72 -37.13 9.24
N PHE A 84 -3.39 -37.01 9.14
CA PHE A 84 -2.69 -35.73 9.25
C PHE A 84 -3.06 -34.80 8.07
N THR A 85 -3.02 -35.32 6.85
CA THR A 85 -3.39 -34.59 5.64
C THR A 85 -4.81 -34.00 5.74
N LYS A 86 -5.78 -34.84 6.23
CA LYS A 86 -7.14 -34.39 6.47
C LYS A 86 -7.24 -33.34 7.57
N GLY A 87 -6.38 -33.43 8.59
CA GLY A 87 -6.33 -32.49 9.71
C GLY A 87 -5.84 -31.08 9.35
N VAL A 88 -5.24 -30.90 8.16
CA VAL A 88 -4.79 -29.61 7.64
C VAL A 88 -5.57 -29.14 6.42
N ASP A 89 -6.71 -29.73 6.11
CA ASP A 89 -7.61 -29.24 5.07
C ASP A 89 -8.06 -27.81 5.37
N ALA A 90 -8.09 -26.94 4.36
CA ALA A 90 -8.80 -25.68 4.48
C ALA A 90 -10.30 -25.91 4.39
N LEU A 91 -11.07 -25.25 5.25
CA LEU A 91 -12.51 -25.48 5.38
C LEU A 91 -13.31 -24.21 5.07
N VAL A 92 -14.25 -24.33 4.14
CA VAL A 92 -15.31 -23.32 3.98
C VAL A 92 -16.21 -23.38 5.19
N TYR A 93 -16.25 -22.31 5.98
CA TYR A 93 -17.08 -22.26 7.20
C TYR A 93 -18.27 -21.30 7.10
N HIS A 94 -18.31 -20.46 6.07
CA HIS A 94 -19.40 -19.52 5.82
C HIS A 94 -19.66 -19.35 4.33
N ILE A 95 -20.93 -19.31 3.96
CA ILE A 95 -21.42 -18.97 2.62
C ILE A 95 -22.67 -18.10 2.77
N ASP A 96 -22.67 -16.96 2.05
CA ASP A 96 -23.86 -16.17 1.76
C ASP A 96 -23.91 -15.94 0.23
N GLU A 97 -24.64 -16.82 -0.44
CA GLU A 97 -24.73 -16.81 -1.91
C GLU A 97 -25.36 -15.50 -2.46
N ALA A 98 -26.32 -14.92 -1.69
CA ALA A 98 -27.01 -13.71 -2.11
C ALA A 98 -26.08 -12.49 -2.14
N ASN A 99 -25.08 -12.45 -1.24
CA ASN A 99 -24.07 -11.40 -1.12
C ASN A 99 -22.72 -11.81 -1.70
N GLU A 100 -22.61 -13.02 -2.33
CA GLU A 100 -21.38 -13.55 -2.90
C GLU A 100 -20.25 -13.70 -1.84
N ASP A 101 -20.59 -13.84 -0.54
CA ASP A 101 -19.62 -13.97 0.56
C ASP A 101 -19.27 -15.44 0.82
N MET A 102 -17.99 -15.74 0.67
CA MET A 102 -17.40 -17.03 0.99
C MET A 102 -16.23 -16.83 1.97
N ARG A 103 -16.23 -17.60 3.08
CA ARG A 103 -15.14 -17.53 4.06
C ARG A 103 -14.51 -18.88 4.29
N ILE A 104 -13.18 -18.91 4.31
CA ILE A 104 -12.38 -20.12 4.44
C ILE A 104 -11.45 -20.00 5.64
N ALA A 105 -11.37 -21.05 6.45
CA ALA A 105 -10.44 -21.21 7.54
C ALA A 105 -9.25 -22.06 7.09
N TYR A 106 -8.05 -21.49 7.11
CA TYR A 106 -6.79 -22.15 6.73
C TYR A 106 -5.99 -22.47 7.99
N PRO A 107 -5.72 -23.75 8.31
CA PRO A 107 -4.77 -24.09 9.36
C PRO A 107 -3.41 -23.40 9.15
N ILE A 108 -2.82 -22.83 10.21
CA ILE A 108 -1.54 -22.12 10.12
C ILE A 108 -0.42 -23.06 9.63
N GLU A 109 -0.56 -24.32 9.87
CA GLU A 109 0.38 -25.38 9.49
C GLU A 109 0.51 -25.55 7.96
N LEU A 110 -0.44 -25.07 7.16
CA LEU A 110 -0.37 -25.10 5.69
C LEU A 110 0.68 -24.14 5.12
N PHE A 111 1.04 -23.10 5.86
CA PHE A 111 1.87 -22.02 5.34
C PHE A 111 3.36 -22.29 5.58
N ASP A 112 4.16 -22.10 4.53
CA ASP A 112 5.60 -22.28 4.57
C ASP A 112 6.26 -21.34 5.58
N ARG A 113 7.34 -21.85 6.15
CA ARG A 113 8.23 -21.12 7.05
C ARG A 113 9.60 -20.93 6.40
N ASN A 114 10.22 -19.80 6.67
CA ASN A 114 11.62 -19.65 6.33
C ASN A 114 12.46 -20.75 7.02
N MET A 115 13.30 -21.41 6.28
CA MET A 115 14.20 -22.44 6.79
C MET A 115 15.20 -21.86 7.80
N THR A 116 15.58 -20.59 7.65
CA THR A 116 16.65 -19.97 8.46
C THR A 116 16.17 -19.43 9.81
N ASP A 117 14.93 -18.97 9.91
CA ASP A 117 14.42 -18.28 11.10
C ASP A 117 12.98 -18.69 11.51
N GLY A 118 12.35 -19.59 10.76
CA GLY A 118 11.00 -20.09 11.04
C GLY A 118 9.86 -19.09 10.84
N ARG A 119 10.16 -17.89 10.32
CA ARG A 119 9.13 -16.87 10.06
C ARG A 119 8.23 -17.26 8.91
N MET A 120 6.98 -16.84 8.97
CA MET A 120 6.00 -17.08 7.90
C MET A 120 6.33 -16.25 6.65
N MET A 121 6.11 -16.84 5.48
CA MET A 121 6.32 -16.18 4.19
C MET A 121 5.01 -15.67 3.63
N LEU A 122 4.94 -14.37 3.29
CA LEU A 122 3.78 -13.82 2.59
C LEU A 122 3.59 -14.47 1.20
N VAL A 123 4.66 -14.89 0.55
CA VAL A 123 4.59 -15.62 -0.72
C VAL A 123 3.76 -16.89 -0.57
N SER A 124 3.96 -17.66 0.51
CA SER A 124 3.16 -18.86 0.79
C SER A 124 1.69 -18.51 1.05
N PHE A 125 1.43 -17.46 1.83
CA PHE A 125 0.06 -16.96 2.05
C PHE A 125 -0.64 -16.64 0.72
N LEU A 126 0.01 -15.89 -0.17
CA LEU A 126 -0.55 -15.53 -1.47
C LEU A 126 -0.72 -16.74 -2.39
N THR A 127 0.25 -17.68 -2.39
CA THR A 127 0.20 -18.88 -3.22
C THR A 127 -1.01 -19.76 -2.89
N LEU A 128 -1.35 -19.88 -1.61
CA LEU A 128 -2.52 -20.66 -1.20
C LEU A 128 -3.82 -19.87 -1.41
N THR A 129 -3.88 -18.62 -0.95
CA THR A 129 -5.16 -17.89 -0.88
C THR A 129 -5.60 -17.29 -2.21
N ILE A 130 -4.67 -16.93 -3.10
CA ILE A 130 -4.95 -16.38 -4.44
C ILE A 130 -4.07 -17.02 -5.53
N GLY A 131 -3.72 -18.28 -5.38
CA GLY A 131 -2.89 -19.04 -6.32
C GLY A 131 -3.71 -19.67 -7.45
N ASN A 132 -3.55 -20.99 -7.63
CA ASN A 132 -4.21 -21.76 -8.68
C ASN A 132 -5.74 -21.66 -8.64
N ASN A 133 -6.31 -21.55 -7.44
CA ASN A 133 -7.75 -21.38 -7.24
C ASN A 133 -8.35 -20.20 -8.03
N GLN A 134 -7.55 -19.19 -8.35
CA GLN A 134 -7.98 -18.06 -9.21
C GLN A 134 -8.20 -18.46 -10.68
N GLY A 135 -7.63 -19.57 -11.12
CA GLY A 135 -7.70 -20.07 -12.49
C GLY A 135 -8.70 -21.22 -12.73
N MET A 136 -9.44 -21.63 -11.69
CA MET A 136 -10.37 -22.75 -11.76
C MET A 136 -11.53 -22.49 -12.73
N GLY A 137 -11.93 -23.52 -13.48
CA GLY A 137 -12.93 -23.40 -14.54
C GLY A 137 -14.37 -23.24 -14.05
N ASP A 138 -14.68 -23.65 -12.83
CA ASP A 138 -15.97 -23.52 -12.15
C ASP A 138 -16.13 -22.20 -11.38
N VAL A 139 -15.07 -21.37 -11.30
CA VAL A 139 -15.06 -20.05 -10.67
C VAL A 139 -15.19 -18.94 -11.73
N GLU A 140 -16.28 -18.19 -11.75
CA GLU A 140 -16.39 -16.99 -12.57
C GLU A 140 -15.41 -15.93 -12.09
N TYR A 141 -15.42 -15.65 -10.79
CA TYR A 141 -14.42 -14.83 -10.11
C TYR A 141 -14.34 -15.12 -8.62
N ALA A 142 -13.19 -14.76 -8.03
CA ALA A 142 -13.01 -14.72 -6.59
C ALA A 142 -12.03 -13.60 -6.24
N LYS A 143 -12.41 -12.68 -5.36
CA LYS A 143 -11.60 -11.56 -4.91
C LYS A 143 -11.49 -11.57 -3.38
N MET A 144 -10.28 -11.66 -2.86
CA MET A 144 -10.05 -11.55 -1.42
C MET A 144 -10.39 -10.14 -0.96
N VAL A 145 -11.34 -10.03 -0.02
CA VAL A 145 -11.83 -8.75 0.49
C VAL A 145 -11.29 -8.43 1.88
N ASP A 146 -10.99 -9.46 2.68
CA ASP A 146 -10.37 -9.33 3.99
C ASP A 146 -9.72 -10.64 4.42
N PHE A 147 -8.88 -10.58 5.46
CA PHE A 147 -8.36 -11.75 6.17
C PHE A 147 -8.14 -11.42 7.65
N TYR A 148 -8.23 -12.44 8.50
CA TYR A 148 -7.88 -12.39 9.91
C TYR A 148 -6.61 -13.19 10.17
N MET A 149 -5.65 -12.58 10.86
CA MET A 149 -4.44 -13.25 11.34
C MET A 149 -4.48 -13.39 12.86
N PRO A 150 -4.48 -14.62 13.40
CA PRO A 150 -4.39 -14.81 14.84
C PRO A 150 -3.01 -14.40 15.37
N LYS A 151 -2.94 -14.10 16.67
CA LYS A 151 -1.70 -13.68 17.35
C LYS A 151 -0.49 -14.52 16.95
N ARG A 152 -0.64 -15.85 17.00
CA ARG A 152 0.40 -16.82 16.66
C ARG A 152 0.94 -16.67 15.23
N ALA A 153 0.10 -16.23 14.27
CA ALA A 153 0.52 -15.97 12.90
C ALA A 153 1.17 -14.59 12.78
N ILE A 154 0.62 -13.55 13.43
CA ILE A 154 1.19 -12.18 13.45
C ILE A 154 2.63 -12.20 13.98
N GLU A 155 2.91 -12.93 15.07
CA GLU A 155 4.23 -13.03 15.70
C GLU A 155 5.30 -13.66 14.79
N LEU A 156 4.88 -14.28 13.68
CA LEU A 156 5.76 -14.89 12.69
C LEU A 156 6.14 -13.96 11.53
N PHE A 157 5.59 -12.76 11.49
CA PHE A 157 5.97 -11.73 10.53
C PHE A 157 6.92 -10.70 11.16
N ASP A 158 7.71 -10.02 10.32
CA ASP A 158 8.67 -9.03 10.79
C ASP A 158 7.97 -7.76 11.32
N GLY A 159 6.93 -7.32 10.64
CA GLY A 159 6.32 -6.03 10.88
C GLY A 159 7.27 -4.84 10.63
N PRO A 160 6.80 -3.60 10.74
CA PRO A 160 7.62 -2.41 10.55
C PRO A 160 8.73 -2.27 11.58
N SER A 161 9.94 -1.90 11.16
CA SER A 161 11.02 -1.52 12.08
C SER A 161 10.93 -0.07 12.50
N LYS A 162 10.40 0.77 11.60
CA LYS A 162 10.21 2.20 11.76
C LYS A 162 8.76 2.56 11.48
N ASP A 163 8.30 3.67 12.04
CA ASP A 163 7.01 4.27 11.82
C ASP A 163 7.11 5.80 11.76
N ILE A 164 6.00 6.52 11.76
CA ILE A 164 5.99 7.99 11.69
C ILE A 164 6.67 8.64 12.89
N SER A 165 6.68 7.99 14.06
CA SER A 165 7.32 8.53 15.26
C SER A 165 8.85 8.61 15.11
N ASP A 166 9.44 7.69 14.35
CA ASP A 166 10.86 7.75 14.00
C ASP A 166 11.16 8.95 13.09
N MET A 167 10.26 9.26 12.15
CA MET A 167 10.38 10.47 11.30
C MET A 167 10.22 11.75 12.11
N TRP A 168 9.25 11.82 13.02
CA TRP A 168 9.09 12.96 13.91
C TRP A 168 10.32 13.20 14.79
N ARG A 169 10.95 12.13 15.29
CA ARG A 169 12.18 12.24 16.08
C ARG A 169 13.31 12.87 15.28
N ILE A 170 13.48 12.49 14.01
CA ILE A 170 14.48 13.11 13.12
C ILE A 170 14.17 14.58 12.87
N LEU A 171 12.89 14.92 12.75
CA LEU A 171 12.41 16.29 12.51
C LEU A 171 12.31 17.13 13.79
N ASP A 172 12.79 16.63 14.93
CA ASP A 172 12.69 17.27 16.26
C ASP A 172 11.24 17.66 16.64
N ARG A 173 10.30 16.74 16.40
CA ARG A 173 8.87 16.89 16.70
C ARG A 173 8.43 15.94 17.82
N PRO A 174 7.31 16.22 18.51
CA PRO A 174 6.73 15.30 19.48
C PRO A 174 6.45 13.91 18.87
N ILE A 175 6.98 12.85 19.49
CA ILE A 175 6.91 11.47 18.94
C ILE A 175 5.52 10.82 19.04
N GLN A 176 4.59 11.40 19.77
CA GLN A 176 3.22 10.88 19.95
C GLN A 176 2.19 11.58 19.06
N ASP A 177 2.43 12.86 18.76
CA ASP A 177 1.55 13.68 17.91
C ASP A 177 2.40 14.75 17.20
N GLY A 178 3.35 14.33 16.40
CA GLY A 178 4.22 15.22 15.63
C GLY A 178 3.54 15.86 14.42
N GLY A 179 2.35 15.38 14.11
CA GLY A 179 1.49 15.93 13.07
C GLY A 179 1.97 15.66 11.64
N TYR A 180 1.54 16.53 10.78
CA TYR A 180 1.71 16.45 9.33
C TYR A 180 3.18 16.60 8.89
N ILE A 181 3.64 15.70 8.03
CA ILE A 181 4.94 15.80 7.36
C ILE A 181 4.69 16.29 5.93
N ALA A 182 5.10 17.53 5.65
CA ALA A 182 4.95 18.15 4.35
C ALA A 182 5.97 17.59 3.36
N GLY A 183 5.51 16.77 2.43
CA GLY A 183 6.38 16.10 1.47
C GLY A 183 5.98 16.31 0.03
N THR A 184 6.89 15.95 -0.87
CA THR A 184 6.71 16.03 -2.31
C THR A 184 7.30 14.85 -3.06
N ILE A 185 6.94 14.76 -4.33
CA ILE A 185 7.57 13.95 -5.37
C ILE A 185 8.18 14.92 -6.38
N ILE A 186 9.47 14.82 -6.65
CA ILE A 186 10.15 15.72 -7.60
C ILE A 186 9.47 15.68 -8.97
N LYS A 187 9.23 16.85 -9.54
CA LYS A 187 8.59 17.05 -10.84
C LYS A 187 9.49 17.86 -11.80
N PRO A 188 9.41 17.58 -13.13
CA PRO A 188 8.59 16.54 -13.79
C PRO A 188 8.97 15.12 -13.39
N LYS A 189 8.02 14.18 -13.56
CA LYS A 189 8.14 12.77 -13.13
C LYS A 189 9.41 12.09 -13.67
N LEU A 190 9.79 12.38 -14.92
CA LEU A 190 11.00 11.91 -15.60
C LEU A 190 11.57 13.03 -16.45
N GLY A 191 12.86 12.90 -16.80
CA GLY A 191 13.55 13.80 -17.74
C GLY A 191 14.47 14.83 -17.09
N LEU A 192 14.42 15.02 -15.77
CA LEU A 192 15.40 15.87 -15.09
C LEU A 192 16.78 15.20 -15.10
N ARG A 193 17.79 15.98 -15.46
CA ARG A 193 19.21 15.61 -15.30
C ARG A 193 19.63 15.80 -13.84
N PRO A 194 20.81 15.30 -13.43
CA PRO A 194 21.23 15.31 -12.03
C PRO A 194 21.17 16.67 -11.34
N GLU A 195 21.69 17.72 -11.97
CA GLU A 195 21.77 19.05 -11.38
C GLU A 195 20.38 19.71 -11.23
N PRO A 196 19.49 19.76 -12.25
CA PRO A 196 18.12 20.24 -12.08
C PRO A 196 17.30 19.42 -11.07
N PHE A 197 17.58 18.11 -10.97
CA PHE A 197 16.91 17.27 -9.97
C PHE A 197 17.28 17.69 -8.54
N ALA A 198 18.57 17.83 -8.27
CA ALA A 198 19.06 18.27 -6.95
C ALA A 198 18.64 19.71 -6.63
N GLN A 199 18.59 20.60 -7.61
CA GLN A 199 18.11 21.96 -7.42
C GLN A 199 16.61 21.97 -7.06
N ALA A 200 15.80 21.18 -7.73
CA ALA A 200 14.38 21.04 -7.40
C ALA A 200 14.17 20.48 -5.97
N ALA A 201 15.03 19.55 -5.55
CA ALA A 201 15.01 19.03 -4.18
C ALA A 201 15.35 20.13 -3.16
N TYR A 202 16.44 20.86 -3.38
CA TYR A 202 16.85 21.98 -2.53
C TYR A 202 15.73 23.02 -2.36
N GLU A 203 15.16 23.49 -3.48
CA GLU A 203 14.10 24.49 -3.47
C GLU A 203 12.86 24.03 -2.68
N PHE A 204 12.45 22.76 -2.79
CA PHE A 204 11.36 22.25 -2.00
C PHE A 204 11.71 22.22 -0.50
N TRP A 205 12.90 21.74 -0.13
CA TRP A 205 13.32 21.63 1.26
C TRP A 205 13.42 22.95 2.00
N LEU A 206 13.51 24.08 1.31
CA LEU A 206 13.46 25.40 1.97
C LEU A 206 12.10 25.66 2.67
N GLY A 207 11.03 24.95 2.32
CA GLY A 207 9.72 25.07 2.96
C GLY A 207 9.11 23.73 3.41
N GLY A 208 9.67 22.61 3.00
CA GLY A 208 9.13 21.27 3.22
C GLY A 208 10.04 20.35 4.04
N ASP A 209 9.52 19.17 4.35
CA ASP A 209 10.16 18.17 5.23
C ASP A 209 10.72 16.99 4.47
N PHE A 210 9.95 16.43 3.54
CA PHE A 210 10.15 15.09 2.99
C PHE A 210 10.10 15.08 1.48
N ILE A 211 11.10 14.50 0.83
CA ILE A 211 11.11 14.29 -0.62
C ILE A 211 11.19 12.79 -0.90
N LYS A 212 10.41 12.31 -1.87
CA LYS A 212 10.60 10.98 -2.42
C LYS A 212 10.91 11.00 -3.90
N ASN A 213 11.68 10.02 -4.35
CA ASN A 213 11.71 9.67 -5.76
C ASN A 213 10.31 9.23 -6.23
N ASP A 214 9.97 9.50 -7.49
CA ASP A 214 8.82 8.83 -8.08
C ASP A 214 9.17 7.37 -8.42
N GLU A 215 8.17 6.49 -8.58
CA GLU A 215 8.40 5.06 -8.78
C GLU A 215 9.30 4.73 -9.99
N PRO A 216 9.27 5.48 -11.12
CA PRO A 216 10.18 5.22 -12.22
C PRO A 216 11.54 5.95 -12.09
N GLN A 217 11.74 6.77 -11.06
CA GLN A 217 13.00 7.49 -10.82
C GLN A 217 13.96 6.61 -10.02
N GLY A 218 14.80 5.86 -10.68
CA GLY A 218 15.82 5.00 -10.06
C GLY A 218 17.20 5.33 -10.60
N ASN A 219 17.59 4.66 -11.69
CA ASN A 219 18.91 4.76 -12.29
C ASN A 219 18.81 4.94 -13.82
N GLN A 220 18.16 6.02 -14.28
CA GLN A 220 18.01 6.29 -15.71
C GLN A 220 19.32 6.72 -16.35
N THR A 221 19.47 6.48 -17.66
CA THR A 221 20.68 6.85 -18.41
C THR A 221 20.96 8.35 -18.42
N PHE A 222 19.92 9.19 -18.39
CA PHE A 222 20.04 10.66 -18.31
C PHE A 222 20.20 11.18 -16.88
N ALA A 223 19.89 10.35 -15.86
CA ALA A 223 20.00 10.65 -14.44
C ALA A 223 20.55 9.42 -13.68
N PRO A 224 21.81 9.04 -13.89
CA PRO A 224 22.39 7.90 -13.21
C PRO A 224 22.44 8.10 -11.70
N LEU A 225 22.06 7.09 -10.93
CA LEU A 225 22.01 7.12 -9.45
C LEU A 225 23.31 7.68 -8.85
N LYS A 226 24.46 7.19 -9.34
CA LYS A 226 25.80 7.62 -8.89
C LYS A 226 26.13 9.10 -9.15
N LYS A 227 25.37 9.77 -10.01
CA LYS A 227 25.52 11.22 -10.25
C LYS A 227 24.46 12.03 -9.51
N VAL A 228 23.25 11.49 -9.37
CA VAL A 228 22.13 12.17 -8.71
C VAL A 228 22.32 12.23 -7.20
N MET A 229 22.64 11.10 -6.55
CA MET A 229 22.66 11.01 -5.08
C MET A 229 23.65 11.95 -4.42
N PRO A 230 24.91 12.11 -4.87
CA PRO A 230 25.82 13.07 -4.27
C PRO A 230 25.30 14.52 -4.32
N LEU A 231 24.65 14.90 -5.41
CA LEU A 231 24.08 16.25 -5.57
C LEU A 231 22.85 16.45 -4.68
N VAL A 232 22.04 15.40 -4.50
CA VAL A 232 20.88 15.43 -3.58
C VAL A 232 21.33 15.51 -2.13
N ALA A 233 22.37 14.76 -1.74
CA ALA A 233 22.95 14.83 -0.40
C ALA A 233 23.50 16.25 -0.09
N ASP A 234 24.23 16.86 -1.04
CA ASP A 234 24.67 18.26 -0.92
C ASP A 234 23.47 19.23 -0.82
N ALA A 235 22.46 19.06 -1.65
CA ALA A 235 21.24 19.87 -1.62
C ALA A 235 20.51 19.77 -0.27
N MET A 236 20.43 18.56 0.30
CA MET A 236 19.82 18.34 1.63
C MET A 236 20.61 19.04 2.72
N LYS A 237 21.93 18.90 2.71
CA LYS A 237 22.81 19.57 3.69
C LYS A 237 22.66 21.10 3.62
N ARG A 238 22.72 21.67 2.42
CA ARG A 238 22.52 23.12 2.21
C ARG A 238 21.17 23.59 2.72
N ALA A 239 20.08 22.85 2.44
CA ALA A 239 18.75 23.20 2.94
C ALA A 239 18.66 23.10 4.47
N GLN A 240 19.32 22.11 5.09
CA GLN A 240 19.43 22.00 6.54
C GLN A 240 20.20 23.19 7.15
N ASP A 241 21.34 23.56 6.56
CA ASP A 241 22.16 24.66 7.01
C ASP A 241 21.41 26.00 6.92
N GLU A 242 20.58 26.20 5.88
CA GLU A 242 19.84 27.44 5.65
C GLU A 242 18.59 27.54 6.52
N THR A 243 17.85 26.43 6.70
CA THR A 243 16.57 26.43 7.42
C THR A 243 16.73 26.13 8.92
N GLY A 244 17.85 25.52 9.33
CA GLY A 244 18.01 25.00 10.70
C GLY A 244 17.14 23.77 10.99
N GLU A 245 16.47 23.19 9.98
CA GLU A 245 15.56 22.05 10.12
C GLU A 245 16.17 20.79 9.49
N ALA A 246 15.99 19.63 10.11
CA ALA A 246 16.30 18.36 9.48
C ALA A 246 15.39 18.12 8.25
N LYS A 247 15.93 17.43 7.24
CA LYS A 247 15.22 17.10 6.00
C LYS A 247 15.26 15.59 5.79
N LEU A 248 14.24 15.05 5.11
CA LEU A 248 14.08 13.62 4.86
C LEU A 248 14.06 13.34 3.36
N PHE A 249 14.67 12.23 2.96
CA PHE A 249 14.70 11.77 1.58
C PHE A 249 14.34 10.29 1.45
N SER A 250 13.38 9.95 0.61
CA SER A 250 13.01 8.56 0.30
C SER A 250 13.53 8.18 -1.08
N ALA A 251 14.65 7.47 -1.09
CA ALA A 251 15.34 7.05 -2.30
C ALA A 251 14.75 5.76 -2.87
N ASN A 252 14.50 5.72 -4.19
CA ASN A 252 14.01 4.52 -4.85
C ASN A 252 15.15 3.51 -5.08
N ILE A 253 15.05 2.38 -4.40
CA ILE A 253 15.99 1.26 -4.54
C ILE A 253 15.38 0.06 -5.29
N THR A 254 14.14 0.16 -5.78
CA THR A 254 13.47 -0.93 -6.50
C THR A 254 14.33 -1.44 -7.66
N ALA A 255 14.49 -2.75 -7.74
CA ALA A 255 15.27 -3.44 -8.76
C ALA A 255 14.66 -4.80 -9.09
N ASP A 256 15.15 -5.48 -10.13
CA ASP A 256 14.68 -6.81 -10.52
C ASP A 256 15.20 -7.91 -9.58
N ASP A 257 16.34 -7.67 -8.94
CA ASP A 257 16.94 -8.58 -7.98
C ASP A 257 17.44 -7.86 -6.72
N HIS A 258 17.58 -8.62 -5.64
CA HIS A 258 17.98 -8.08 -4.35
C HIS A 258 19.47 -7.66 -4.27
N PHE A 259 20.35 -8.17 -5.12
CA PHE A 259 21.76 -7.74 -5.16
C PHE A 259 21.86 -6.31 -5.69
N GLU A 260 21.20 -6.01 -6.81
CA GLU A 260 21.11 -4.65 -7.34
C GLU A 260 20.39 -3.72 -6.36
N MET A 261 19.30 -4.16 -5.74
CA MET A 261 18.59 -3.37 -4.74
C MET A 261 19.49 -3.00 -3.56
N CYS A 262 20.22 -3.98 -3.01
CA CYS A 262 21.17 -3.74 -1.91
C CYS A 262 22.33 -2.86 -2.36
N ALA A 263 22.88 -3.06 -3.57
CA ALA A 263 23.96 -2.22 -4.09
C ALA A 263 23.54 -0.75 -4.23
N ARG A 264 22.27 -0.49 -4.62
CA ARG A 264 21.71 0.87 -4.64
C ARG A 264 21.60 1.45 -3.23
N ALA A 265 21.04 0.66 -2.31
CA ALA A 265 20.85 1.07 -0.92
C ALA A 265 22.18 1.41 -0.24
N ASP A 266 23.17 0.52 -0.35
CA ASP A 266 24.50 0.70 0.24
C ASP A 266 25.18 1.96 -0.31
N PHE A 267 25.16 2.15 -1.64
CA PHE A 267 25.71 3.34 -2.27
C PHE A 267 25.03 4.62 -1.79
N ILE A 268 23.69 4.61 -1.63
CA ILE A 268 22.95 5.77 -1.14
C ILE A 268 23.35 6.08 0.31
N LEU A 269 23.35 5.09 1.20
CA LEU A 269 23.72 5.30 2.60
C LEU A 269 25.16 5.78 2.75
N GLU A 270 26.11 5.22 1.98
CA GLU A 270 27.49 5.68 1.93
C GLU A 270 27.59 7.14 1.47
N THR A 271 26.80 7.51 0.45
CA THR A 271 26.78 8.88 -0.11
C THR A 271 26.24 9.91 0.90
N PHE A 272 25.20 9.57 1.64
CA PHE A 272 24.60 10.48 2.63
C PHE A 272 25.40 10.53 3.95
N GLY A 273 26.21 9.52 4.24
CA GLY A 273 27.16 9.53 5.38
C GLY A 273 26.49 9.81 6.71
N GLU A 274 26.78 10.94 7.34
CA GLU A 274 26.21 11.33 8.64
C GLU A 274 24.70 11.58 8.58
N ASP A 275 24.15 11.89 7.41
CA ASP A 275 22.72 12.08 7.18
C ASP A 275 22.00 10.78 6.75
N ALA A 276 22.66 9.62 6.81
CA ALA A 276 22.08 8.34 6.36
C ALA A 276 20.82 7.93 7.16
N ASP A 277 20.68 8.34 8.41
CA ASP A 277 19.48 8.11 9.23
C ASP A 277 18.25 8.89 8.75
N LYS A 278 18.46 9.96 7.97
CA LYS A 278 17.42 10.79 7.33
C LYS A 278 16.95 10.23 5.98
N VAL A 279 17.58 9.14 5.52
CA VAL A 279 17.23 8.47 4.28
C VAL A 279 16.23 7.34 4.55
N ALA A 280 15.10 7.40 3.88
CA ALA A 280 14.13 6.33 3.74
C ALA A 280 14.38 5.58 2.42
N PHE A 281 13.96 4.32 2.34
CA PHE A 281 14.00 3.56 1.10
C PHE A 281 12.61 3.36 0.53
N LEU A 282 12.40 3.80 -0.70
CA LEU A 282 11.22 3.47 -1.47
C LEU A 282 11.46 2.14 -2.20
N VAL A 283 10.56 1.20 -1.97
CA VAL A 283 10.48 -0.06 -2.73
C VAL A 283 9.06 -0.21 -3.27
N ASP A 284 8.93 -0.45 -4.57
CA ASP A 284 7.63 -0.77 -5.15
C ASP A 284 7.28 -2.22 -4.86
N GLY A 285 6.43 -2.40 -3.86
CA GLY A 285 6.11 -3.73 -3.34
C GLY A 285 5.13 -4.52 -4.19
N TYR A 286 4.41 -3.88 -5.12
CA TYR A 286 3.54 -4.59 -6.05
C TYR A 286 4.34 -5.12 -7.25
N VAL A 287 5.06 -4.28 -7.98
CA VAL A 287 5.82 -4.70 -9.17
C VAL A 287 7.12 -5.42 -8.81
N GLY A 288 7.79 -5.03 -7.73
CA GLY A 288 8.99 -5.71 -7.21
C GLY A 288 8.68 -7.01 -6.45
N GLY A 289 7.44 -7.15 -6.00
CA GLY A 289 6.96 -8.33 -5.28
C GLY A 289 7.34 -8.39 -3.79
N PRO A 290 6.72 -9.33 -3.05
CA PRO A 290 6.91 -9.48 -1.61
C PRO A 290 8.37 -9.67 -1.17
N GLY A 291 9.16 -10.37 -1.99
CA GLY A 291 10.57 -10.65 -1.69
C GLY A 291 11.42 -9.38 -1.55
N MET A 292 11.16 -8.37 -2.39
CA MET A 292 11.90 -7.09 -2.32
C MET A 292 11.62 -6.35 -1.02
N ILE A 293 10.36 -6.29 -0.58
CA ILE A 293 9.97 -5.66 0.68
C ILE A 293 10.62 -6.37 1.86
N THR A 294 10.51 -7.70 1.92
CA THR A 294 11.11 -8.50 2.99
C THR A 294 12.63 -8.33 3.04
N THR A 295 13.30 -8.32 1.89
CA THR A 295 14.76 -8.11 1.81
C THR A 295 15.12 -6.71 2.32
N ALA A 296 14.46 -5.66 1.83
CA ALA A 296 14.72 -4.29 2.28
C ALA A 296 14.50 -4.13 3.79
N ARG A 297 13.41 -4.69 4.32
CA ARG A 297 13.09 -4.66 5.75
C ARG A 297 14.17 -5.31 6.61
N ARG A 298 14.72 -6.43 6.16
CA ARG A 298 15.70 -7.24 6.93
C ARG A 298 17.13 -6.75 6.79
N GLN A 299 17.51 -6.28 5.60
CA GLN A 299 18.86 -5.77 5.36
C GLN A 299 19.05 -4.35 5.91
N TYR A 300 17.99 -3.54 5.92
CA TYR A 300 18.06 -2.12 6.31
C TYR A 300 17.03 -1.79 7.41
N PRO A 301 17.10 -2.45 8.60
CA PRO A 301 16.12 -2.24 9.66
C PRO A 301 16.19 -0.85 10.29
N SER A 302 17.26 -0.11 10.07
CA SER A 302 17.44 1.26 10.55
C SER A 302 16.77 2.31 9.67
N GLN A 303 16.43 1.97 8.42
CA GLN A 303 15.79 2.87 7.49
C GLN A 303 14.27 2.75 7.54
N TYR A 304 13.58 3.87 7.31
CA TYR A 304 12.15 3.88 7.08
C TYR A 304 11.83 3.27 5.71
N LEU A 305 11.03 2.21 5.67
CA LEU A 305 10.67 1.51 4.44
C LEU A 305 9.36 2.05 3.88
N HIS A 306 9.47 2.87 2.83
CA HIS A 306 8.34 3.42 2.09
C HIS A 306 7.87 2.42 1.03
N TYR A 307 6.75 1.73 1.30
CA TYR A 307 6.12 0.81 0.36
C TYR A 307 5.38 1.60 -0.72
N HIS A 308 5.87 1.59 -1.94
CA HIS A 308 5.14 2.07 -3.10
C HIS A 308 4.27 0.95 -3.68
N ARG A 309 3.15 1.31 -4.31
CA ARG A 309 2.19 0.32 -4.83
C ARG A 309 1.80 0.55 -6.29
N ALA A 310 2.75 1.02 -7.14
CA ALA A 310 2.49 1.22 -8.56
C ALA A 310 1.98 -0.06 -9.22
N GLY A 311 1.00 0.07 -10.11
CA GLY A 311 0.42 -1.06 -10.84
C GLY A 311 -0.62 -1.89 -10.06
N HIS A 312 -0.77 -1.69 -8.75
CA HIS A 312 -1.69 -2.50 -7.93
C HIS A 312 -3.15 -2.49 -8.43
N GLY A 313 -3.57 -1.40 -9.08
CA GLY A 313 -4.93 -1.28 -9.61
C GLY A 313 -5.33 -2.41 -10.57
N ALA A 314 -4.36 -3.09 -11.20
CA ALA A 314 -4.62 -4.26 -12.03
C ALA A 314 -5.38 -5.37 -11.28
N VAL A 315 -5.17 -5.50 -9.96
CA VAL A 315 -5.83 -6.52 -9.12
C VAL A 315 -6.71 -5.93 -8.03
N THR A 316 -6.43 -4.68 -7.58
CA THR A 316 -7.16 -4.09 -6.46
C THR A 316 -8.32 -3.20 -6.86
N SER A 317 -8.36 -2.73 -8.12
CA SER A 317 -9.47 -1.92 -8.63
C SER A 317 -10.82 -2.60 -8.40
N PRO A 318 -11.90 -1.88 -8.09
CA PRO A 318 -13.24 -2.45 -7.95
C PRO A 318 -13.72 -3.20 -9.20
N SER A 319 -13.23 -2.82 -10.39
CA SER A 319 -13.51 -3.51 -11.66
C SER A 319 -12.75 -4.82 -11.83
N ALA A 320 -11.61 -5.02 -11.13
CA ALA A 320 -10.87 -6.26 -11.14
C ALA A 320 -11.60 -7.30 -10.27
N LYS A 321 -12.09 -8.35 -10.88
CA LYS A 321 -12.92 -9.38 -10.21
C LYS A 321 -12.10 -10.48 -9.53
N ARG A 322 -10.78 -10.52 -9.73
CA ARG A 322 -9.86 -11.49 -9.17
C ARG A 322 -8.75 -10.81 -8.36
N GLY A 323 -7.99 -11.58 -7.60
CA GLY A 323 -6.92 -11.08 -6.76
C GLY A 323 -7.41 -10.62 -5.39
N TYR A 324 -7.11 -9.38 -4.99
CA TYR A 324 -7.42 -8.84 -3.67
C TYR A 324 -7.73 -7.34 -3.72
N THR A 325 -8.31 -6.81 -2.65
CA THR A 325 -8.63 -5.37 -2.53
C THR A 325 -7.40 -4.54 -2.11
N ALA A 326 -7.48 -3.21 -2.26
CA ALA A 326 -6.48 -2.29 -1.73
C ALA A 326 -6.36 -2.37 -0.21
N PHE A 327 -7.44 -2.69 0.50
CA PHE A 327 -7.47 -2.94 1.93
C PHE A 327 -6.60 -4.15 2.31
N VAL A 328 -6.75 -5.26 1.60
CA VAL A 328 -5.94 -6.47 1.80
C VAL A 328 -4.45 -6.19 1.53
N LEU A 329 -4.14 -5.46 0.44
CA LEU A 329 -2.77 -5.06 0.14
C LEU A 329 -2.14 -4.26 1.29
N ALA A 330 -2.88 -3.34 1.87
CA ALA A 330 -2.41 -2.52 3.00
C ALA A 330 -2.14 -3.38 4.26
N LYS A 331 -3.03 -4.31 4.60
CA LYS A 331 -2.79 -5.28 5.70
C LYS A 331 -1.52 -6.11 5.46
N MET A 332 -1.36 -6.64 4.25
CA MET A 332 -0.16 -7.42 3.88
C MET A 332 1.12 -6.58 3.98
N SER A 333 1.08 -5.32 3.59
CA SER A 333 2.26 -4.43 3.67
C SER A 333 2.74 -4.24 5.12
N ARG A 334 1.83 -4.14 6.09
CA ARG A 334 2.16 -4.05 7.52
C ARG A 334 2.83 -5.34 8.01
N LEU A 335 2.29 -6.51 7.66
CA LEU A 335 2.91 -7.80 7.98
C LEU A 335 4.35 -7.91 7.46
N GLN A 336 4.59 -7.43 6.23
CA GLN A 336 5.90 -7.46 5.59
C GLN A 336 6.90 -6.47 6.18
N GLY A 337 6.45 -5.47 6.93
CA GLY A 337 7.31 -4.49 7.57
C GLY A 337 7.40 -3.14 6.87
N ALA A 338 6.43 -2.77 6.05
CA ALA A 338 6.34 -1.43 5.49
C ALA A 338 6.19 -0.39 6.61
N SER A 339 7.11 0.56 6.68
CA SER A 339 7.04 1.70 7.61
C SER A 339 5.94 2.69 7.20
N GLY A 340 5.64 2.79 5.91
CA GLY A 340 4.54 3.57 5.37
C GLY A 340 4.10 3.08 4.00
N ILE A 341 2.82 3.28 3.69
CA ILE A 341 2.21 2.93 2.41
C ILE A 341 1.18 3.98 2.00
N HIS A 342 1.00 4.13 0.69
CA HIS A 342 -0.07 4.99 0.15
C HIS A 342 -1.45 4.41 0.43
N VAL A 343 -2.33 5.18 1.12
CA VAL A 343 -3.66 4.72 1.55
C VAL A 343 -4.81 5.25 0.71
N GLY A 344 -4.56 6.24 -0.14
CA GLY A 344 -5.60 6.97 -0.88
C GLY A 344 -5.69 8.42 -0.39
N THR A 345 -6.70 9.14 -0.86
CA THR A 345 -6.83 10.60 -0.65
C THR A 345 -8.18 11.01 -0.07
N MET A 346 -8.94 10.08 0.50
CA MET A 346 -10.25 10.33 1.12
C MET A 346 -11.24 11.06 0.18
N GLY A 347 -11.14 10.80 -1.11
CA GLY A 347 -11.98 11.43 -2.14
C GLY A 347 -11.46 12.79 -2.67
N TYR A 348 -10.35 13.30 -2.14
CA TYR A 348 -9.79 14.59 -2.57
C TYR A 348 -8.74 14.48 -3.69
N GLY A 349 -8.24 13.31 -4.00
CA GLY A 349 -7.25 13.09 -5.05
C GLY A 349 -7.84 12.73 -6.39
N LYS A 350 -6.95 12.42 -7.34
CA LYS A 350 -7.29 12.02 -8.73
C LYS A 350 -7.29 10.50 -8.95
N MET A 351 -6.86 9.73 -7.96
CA MET A 351 -6.78 8.27 -8.05
C MET A 351 -8.10 7.64 -7.60
N GLU A 352 -8.39 6.43 -8.10
CA GLU A 352 -9.49 5.63 -7.56
C GLU A 352 -9.33 5.47 -6.04
N GLY A 353 -10.42 5.66 -5.31
CA GLY A 353 -10.50 5.59 -3.86
C GLY A 353 -11.73 6.35 -3.39
N GLY A 354 -12.02 6.28 -2.13
CA GLY A 354 -13.20 6.93 -1.60
C GLY A 354 -13.30 6.81 -0.08
N GLN A 355 -14.49 6.53 0.43
CA GLN A 355 -14.73 6.43 1.88
C GLN A 355 -13.95 5.28 2.55
N ASP A 356 -13.57 4.25 1.81
CA ASP A 356 -12.80 3.11 2.32
C ASP A 356 -11.33 3.46 2.62
N ASP A 357 -10.80 4.54 2.07
CA ASP A 357 -9.41 5.00 2.30
C ASP A 357 -9.13 5.20 3.81
N ARG A 358 -10.11 5.72 4.56
CA ARG A 358 -10.01 5.90 6.01
C ARG A 358 -9.89 4.56 6.75
N ASN A 359 -10.66 3.56 6.35
CA ASN A 359 -10.60 2.23 6.96
C ASN A 359 -9.24 1.57 6.69
N ILE A 360 -8.69 1.78 5.50
CA ILE A 360 -7.33 1.35 5.15
C ILE A 360 -6.30 2.01 6.07
N ALA A 361 -6.38 3.34 6.25
CA ALA A 361 -5.46 4.06 7.12
C ALA A 361 -5.54 3.55 8.57
N TYR A 362 -6.74 3.44 9.13
CA TYR A 362 -6.95 2.98 10.49
C TYR A 362 -6.50 1.53 10.72
N MET A 363 -6.71 0.65 9.74
CA MET A 363 -6.25 -0.74 9.83
C MET A 363 -4.73 -0.85 9.95
N ILE A 364 -3.98 0.01 9.28
CA ILE A 364 -2.51 -0.10 9.28
C ILE A 364 -1.82 0.74 10.36
N GLU A 365 -2.48 1.77 10.91
CA GLU A 365 -1.85 2.69 11.89
C GLU A 365 -2.23 2.40 13.34
N ARG A 366 -3.35 1.72 13.60
CA ARG A 366 -3.85 1.47 14.95
C ARG A 366 -3.37 0.12 15.49
N ASP A 367 -3.48 -0.06 16.80
CA ASP A 367 -3.21 -1.34 17.47
C ASP A 367 -4.26 -2.40 17.14
N SER A 368 -5.47 -1.97 16.84
CA SER A 368 -6.56 -2.79 16.32
C SER A 368 -7.54 -1.95 15.50
N ALA A 369 -8.23 -2.56 14.55
CA ALA A 369 -9.28 -1.92 13.77
C ALA A 369 -10.26 -2.96 13.18
N ASP A 370 -11.47 -2.48 12.86
CA ASP A 370 -12.44 -3.27 12.12
C ASP A 370 -12.13 -3.20 10.62
N GLY A 371 -12.08 -4.38 9.99
CA GLY A 371 -12.04 -4.51 8.54
C GLY A 371 -13.43 -4.66 7.94
N PRO A 372 -13.53 -4.88 6.62
CA PRO A 372 -14.81 -5.15 5.95
C PRO A 372 -15.54 -6.38 6.51
N VAL A 373 -14.78 -7.36 7.01
CA VAL A 373 -15.31 -8.62 7.54
C VAL A 373 -14.80 -8.91 8.93
N TYR A 374 -13.51 -8.71 9.19
CA TYR A 374 -12.88 -9.13 10.45
C TYR A 374 -12.36 -7.95 11.24
N HIS A 375 -12.53 -8.01 12.58
CA HIS A 375 -11.73 -7.23 13.51
C HIS A 375 -10.30 -7.79 13.54
N GLN A 376 -9.28 -6.93 13.44
CA GLN A 376 -7.87 -7.33 13.51
C GLN A 376 -7.16 -6.62 14.67
N GLU A 377 -6.61 -7.39 15.59
CA GLU A 377 -5.62 -6.92 16.56
C GLU A 377 -4.21 -7.19 16.04
N TRP A 378 -3.27 -6.27 16.27
CA TRP A 378 -1.90 -6.37 15.79
C TRP A 378 -0.89 -6.83 16.86
N TYR A 379 -1.34 -7.05 18.09
CA TYR A 379 -0.56 -7.64 19.18
C TYR A 379 0.83 -7.02 19.38
N GLY A 380 0.92 -5.68 19.32
CA GLY A 380 2.17 -4.94 19.51
C GLY A 380 3.07 -4.84 18.27
N MET A 381 2.64 -5.35 17.11
CA MET A 381 3.32 -5.07 15.85
C MET A 381 3.25 -3.55 15.56
N LYS A 382 4.42 -2.93 15.28
CA LYS A 382 4.47 -1.50 14.98
C LYS A 382 3.48 -1.08 13.88
N PRO A 383 2.96 0.15 13.94
CA PRO A 383 2.07 0.67 12.90
C PRO A 383 2.81 0.93 11.59
N THR A 384 2.04 0.95 10.51
CA THR A 384 2.47 1.46 9.20
C THR A 384 1.85 2.84 9.00
N THR A 385 2.68 3.82 8.64
CA THR A 385 2.26 5.21 8.44
C THR A 385 1.36 5.36 7.22
N PRO A 386 0.20 6.02 7.30
CA PRO A 386 -0.53 6.45 6.13
C PRO A 386 0.25 7.50 5.32
N ILE A 387 0.49 7.22 4.04
CA ILE A 387 1.10 8.16 3.11
C ILE A 387 0.05 8.58 2.08
N ILE A 388 -0.01 9.87 1.77
CA ILE A 388 -0.97 10.42 0.81
C ILE A 388 -0.28 11.04 -0.40
N SER A 389 -0.84 10.80 -1.57
CA SER A 389 -0.37 11.36 -2.83
C SER A 389 -1.47 11.33 -3.90
N GLY A 390 -1.18 11.86 -5.07
CA GLY A 390 -2.10 11.73 -6.20
C GLY A 390 -3.05 12.91 -6.35
N GLY A 391 -2.52 14.09 -6.66
CA GLY A 391 -3.29 15.29 -6.96
C GLY A 391 -3.59 16.17 -5.75
N MET A 392 -2.93 15.91 -4.62
CA MET A 392 -3.05 16.75 -3.42
C MET A 392 -2.35 18.09 -3.60
N ASN A 393 -2.92 19.13 -3.01
CA ASN A 393 -2.36 20.48 -2.86
C ASN A 393 -2.91 21.12 -1.58
N ALA A 394 -2.46 22.33 -1.26
CA ALA A 394 -2.84 23.00 -0.03
C ALA A 394 -4.36 23.20 0.14
N LEU A 395 -5.11 23.40 -0.94
CA LEU A 395 -6.57 23.63 -0.87
C LEU A 395 -7.37 22.36 -0.56
N ARG A 396 -6.83 21.19 -0.87
CA ARG A 396 -7.48 19.89 -0.67
C ARG A 396 -7.19 19.30 0.71
N LEU A 397 -6.07 19.71 1.34
CA LEU A 397 -5.60 19.12 2.59
C LEU A 397 -6.54 19.32 3.77
N PRO A 398 -7.17 20.51 4.01
CA PRO A 398 -8.07 20.65 5.14
C PRO A 398 -9.23 19.66 5.13
N GLY A 399 -9.88 19.48 3.98
CA GLY A 399 -10.94 18.50 3.83
C GLY A 399 -10.45 17.05 3.93
N PHE A 400 -9.24 16.77 3.44
CA PHE A 400 -8.60 15.47 3.64
C PHE A 400 -8.42 15.14 5.13
N PHE A 401 -7.86 16.06 5.93
CA PHE A 401 -7.65 15.85 7.36
C PHE A 401 -8.98 15.68 8.11
N GLU A 402 -10.01 16.43 7.72
CA GLU A 402 -11.36 16.29 8.28
C GLU A 402 -11.92 14.88 8.02
N ASN A 403 -11.79 14.36 6.79
CA ASN A 403 -12.26 13.03 6.44
C ASN A 403 -11.44 11.91 7.09
N LEU A 404 -10.13 12.09 7.28
CA LEU A 404 -9.30 11.13 7.99
C LEU A 404 -9.50 11.21 9.51
N GLY A 405 -9.71 12.40 10.06
CA GLY A 405 -9.91 12.66 11.50
C GLY A 405 -8.61 12.99 12.25
N HIS A 406 -7.46 13.06 11.58
CA HIS A 406 -6.17 13.49 12.16
C HIS A 406 -5.19 13.93 11.05
N GLY A 407 -4.05 14.52 11.48
CA GLY A 407 -3.00 14.97 10.56
C GLY A 407 -1.69 14.18 10.64
N ASN A 408 -1.66 13.03 11.30
CA ASN A 408 -0.45 12.22 11.49
C ASN A 408 -0.15 11.38 10.24
N VAL A 409 0.25 12.04 9.17
CA VAL A 409 0.50 11.44 7.86
C VAL A 409 1.72 12.05 7.18
N ILE A 410 2.30 11.31 6.23
CA ILE A 410 3.27 11.84 5.28
C ILE A 410 2.54 12.16 3.98
N ASN A 411 2.61 13.42 3.53
CA ASN A 411 2.10 13.80 2.23
C ASN A 411 3.23 13.81 1.18
N THR A 412 2.90 13.48 -0.06
CA THR A 412 3.83 13.56 -1.19
C THR A 412 3.16 14.25 -2.38
N ALA A 413 2.93 15.58 -2.22
CA ALA A 413 2.19 16.43 -3.17
C ALA A 413 3.10 16.99 -4.27
N GLY A 414 3.42 16.18 -5.31
CA GLY A 414 4.30 16.61 -6.40
C GLY A 414 3.79 17.87 -7.13
N GLY A 415 2.70 17.76 -7.88
CA GLY A 415 2.10 18.92 -8.56
C GLY A 415 1.60 20.00 -7.60
N GLY A 416 1.19 19.62 -6.39
CA GLY A 416 0.71 20.55 -5.38
C GLY A 416 1.78 21.45 -4.78
N SER A 417 3.06 21.09 -4.88
CA SER A 417 4.18 21.95 -4.48
C SER A 417 4.85 22.62 -5.68
N TYR A 418 5.25 21.85 -6.71
CA TYR A 418 5.94 22.41 -7.88
C TYR A 418 5.05 23.24 -8.82
N GLY A 419 3.72 23.14 -8.69
CA GLY A 419 2.75 23.94 -9.42
C GLY A 419 2.38 25.25 -8.74
N HIS A 420 2.97 25.57 -7.58
CA HIS A 420 2.76 26.84 -6.92
C HIS A 420 3.41 27.98 -7.71
N ILE A 421 2.68 29.06 -7.94
CA ILE A 421 3.09 30.13 -8.85
C ILE A 421 4.33 30.90 -8.39
N ASP A 422 4.60 30.95 -7.08
CA ASP A 422 5.75 31.69 -6.56
C ASP A 422 7.03 30.83 -6.56
N SER A 423 6.99 29.61 -6.04
CA SER A 423 8.14 28.67 -6.03
C SER A 423 7.76 27.31 -5.42
N PRO A 424 8.60 26.28 -5.57
CA PRO A 424 8.47 25.02 -4.84
C PRO A 424 8.50 25.19 -3.32
N ALA A 425 9.34 26.11 -2.80
CA ALA A 425 9.39 26.47 -1.38
C ALA A 425 8.07 27.03 -0.87
N ALA A 426 7.49 28.01 -1.61
CA ALA A 426 6.18 28.55 -1.28
C ALA A 426 5.08 27.49 -1.35
N GLY A 427 5.16 26.59 -2.33
CA GLY A 427 4.28 25.43 -2.43
C GLY A 427 4.36 24.52 -1.19
N ALA A 428 5.57 24.22 -0.74
CA ALA A 428 5.80 23.44 0.48
C ALA A 428 5.26 24.16 1.74
N THR A 429 5.53 25.45 1.86
CA THR A 429 5.01 26.27 2.96
C THR A 429 3.48 26.30 2.96
N SER A 430 2.84 26.43 1.78
CA SER A 430 1.38 26.41 1.68
C SER A 430 0.77 25.07 2.15
N LEU A 431 1.47 23.95 1.96
CA LEU A 431 1.04 22.63 2.48
C LEU A 431 1.09 22.60 4.02
N ARG A 432 2.14 23.16 4.65
CA ARG A 432 2.23 23.28 6.11
C ARG A 432 1.13 24.20 6.65
N GLN A 433 0.92 25.35 6.02
CA GLN A 433 -0.14 26.31 6.38
C GLN A 433 -1.55 25.70 6.25
N ALA A 434 -1.78 24.83 5.27
CA ALA A 434 -3.04 24.09 5.16
C ALA A 434 -3.32 23.18 6.37
N TYR A 435 -2.28 22.52 6.89
CA TYR A 435 -2.39 21.73 8.11
C TYR A 435 -2.63 22.62 9.36
N GLU A 436 -1.94 23.75 9.46
CA GLU A 436 -2.13 24.73 10.55
C GLU A 436 -3.55 25.29 10.53
N CYS A 437 -4.08 25.64 9.36
CA CYS A 437 -5.45 26.09 9.17
C CYS A 437 -6.46 25.07 9.71
N TRP A 438 -6.33 23.80 9.30
CA TRP A 438 -7.20 22.73 9.77
C TRP A 438 -7.06 22.49 11.27
N LYS A 439 -5.84 22.42 11.79
CA LYS A 439 -5.56 22.20 13.22
C LYS A 439 -6.13 23.30 14.11
N ALA A 440 -6.14 24.55 13.62
CA ALA A 440 -6.74 25.68 14.29
C ALA A 440 -8.28 25.75 14.17
N GLY A 441 -8.89 24.89 13.35
CA GLY A 441 -10.32 24.96 13.03
C GLY A 441 -10.70 26.26 12.32
N ALA A 442 -9.76 26.92 11.61
CA ALA A 442 -9.95 28.20 10.98
C ALA A 442 -10.67 28.07 9.63
N ASP A 443 -11.46 29.09 9.27
CA ASP A 443 -11.98 29.19 7.90
C ASP A 443 -10.82 29.41 6.93
N PRO A 444 -10.67 28.56 5.87
CA PRO A 444 -9.53 28.64 4.98
C PRO A 444 -9.38 29.97 4.24
N ILE A 445 -10.46 30.67 3.94
CA ILE A 445 -10.41 31.97 3.27
C ILE A 445 -9.95 33.06 4.24
N GLU A 446 -10.44 33.04 5.47
CA GLU A 446 -9.99 34.00 6.47
C GLU A 446 -8.52 33.75 6.84
N PHE A 447 -8.13 32.48 6.99
CA PHE A 447 -6.75 32.11 7.26
C PHE A 447 -5.80 32.56 6.13
N ALA A 448 -6.23 32.46 4.88
CA ALA A 448 -5.46 32.88 3.70
C ALA A 448 -5.13 34.37 3.70
N LYS A 449 -5.94 35.25 4.35
CA LYS A 449 -5.68 36.72 4.40
C LYS A 449 -4.39 37.04 5.16
N GLU A 450 -3.98 36.17 6.09
CA GLU A 450 -2.80 36.36 6.94
C GLU A 450 -1.62 35.47 6.52
N HIS A 451 -1.85 34.48 5.59
CA HIS A 451 -0.87 33.49 5.19
C HIS A 451 -0.63 33.53 3.68
N LYS A 452 0.38 34.27 3.29
CA LYS A 452 0.67 34.59 1.89
C LYS A 452 0.76 33.37 0.97
N GLU A 453 1.52 32.35 1.34
CA GLU A 453 1.73 31.18 0.49
C GLU A 453 0.44 30.37 0.33
N PHE A 454 -0.37 30.27 1.38
CA PHE A 454 -1.68 29.63 1.32
C PHE A 454 -2.67 30.46 0.47
N ALA A 455 -2.65 31.80 0.55
CA ALA A 455 -3.44 32.66 -0.32
C ALA A 455 -3.06 32.48 -1.80
N ARG A 456 -1.75 32.41 -2.09
CA ARG A 456 -1.24 32.20 -3.45
C ARG A 456 -1.55 30.81 -4.01
N ALA A 457 -1.81 29.82 -3.14
CA ALA A 457 -2.29 28.52 -3.57
C ALA A 457 -3.66 28.58 -4.27
N PHE A 458 -4.56 29.51 -3.88
CA PHE A 458 -5.84 29.71 -4.57
C PHE A 458 -5.64 30.15 -6.02
N GLU A 459 -4.63 30.98 -6.30
CA GLU A 459 -4.29 31.40 -7.66
C GLU A 459 -3.52 30.29 -8.42
N SER A 460 -2.73 29.49 -7.72
CA SER A 460 -1.98 28.37 -8.28
C SER A 460 -2.89 27.23 -8.74
N PHE A 461 -3.98 26.98 -8.02
CA PHE A 461 -4.91 25.88 -8.24
C PHE A 461 -6.36 26.36 -8.41
N PRO A 462 -6.65 27.25 -9.42
CA PRO A 462 -7.92 27.93 -9.53
C PRO A 462 -9.12 27.00 -9.71
N HIS A 463 -8.96 25.85 -10.37
CA HIS A 463 -10.02 24.86 -10.53
C HIS A 463 -10.43 24.25 -9.18
N ASP A 464 -9.46 23.93 -8.32
CA ASP A 464 -9.75 23.42 -6.99
C ASP A 464 -10.33 24.51 -6.09
N ALA A 465 -9.80 25.75 -6.20
CA ALA A 465 -10.31 26.89 -5.49
C ALA A 465 -11.77 27.18 -5.84
N ASP A 466 -12.12 27.15 -7.11
CA ASP A 466 -13.51 27.37 -7.60
C ASP A 466 -14.45 26.25 -7.13
N ALA A 467 -13.98 25.00 -7.10
CA ALA A 467 -14.78 23.85 -6.71
C ALA A 467 -15.00 23.74 -5.19
N ILE A 468 -13.96 24.01 -4.39
CA ILE A 468 -13.98 23.79 -2.93
C ILE A 468 -14.41 25.07 -2.19
N PHE A 469 -14.05 26.27 -2.71
CA PHE A 469 -14.27 27.57 -2.06
C PHE A 469 -14.97 28.56 -3.00
N PRO A 470 -16.23 28.35 -3.34
CA PRO A 470 -16.96 29.26 -4.25
C PRO A 470 -16.91 30.73 -3.77
N GLY A 471 -16.61 31.66 -4.69
CA GLY A 471 -16.52 33.09 -4.39
C GLY A 471 -15.20 33.53 -3.75
N TRP A 472 -14.17 32.67 -3.71
CA TRP A 472 -12.88 32.97 -3.09
C TRP A 472 -12.21 34.23 -3.65
N ARG A 473 -12.35 34.51 -4.97
CA ARG A 473 -11.74 35.69 -5.61
C ARG A 473 -12.20 36.98 -4.99
N GLU A 474 -13.52 37.11 -4.83
CA GLU A 474 -14.12 38.30 -4.20
C GLU A 474 -13.67 38.44 -2.74
N LYS A 475 -13.70 37.33 -1.99
CA LYS A 475 -13.37 37.31 -0.56
C LYS A 475 -11.88 37.59 -0.28
N LEU A 476 -10.98 37.18 -1.21
CA LEU A 476 -9.54 37.47 -1.11
C LEU A 476 -9.10 38.70 -1.89
N GLY A 477 -10.02 39.45 -2.52
CA GLY A 477 -9.70 40.65 -3.29
C GLY A 477 -8.86 40.39 -4.55
N VAL A 478 -8.96 39.17 -5.12
CA VAL A 478 -8.23 38.81 -6.35
C VAL A 478 -9.08 39.25 -7.55
N HIS A 479 -8.63 40.26 -8.24
CA HIS A 479 -9.22 40.72 -9.49
C HIS A 479 -8.66 39.93 -10.68
N LYS A 480 -9.53 39.65 -11.67
CA LYS A 480 -9.15 38.97 -12.92
C LYS A 480 -8.18 39.80 -13.75
#